data_e71c948353d3e08f966357a6068c2530
#
_entry.id   e71c948353d3e08f966357a6068c2530
#
_cell.length_a   1.000
_cell.length_b   1.000
_cell.length_c   1.000
_cell.angle_alpha   90.00
_cell.angle_beta   90.00
_cell.angle_gamma   90.00
#
_symmetry.space_group_name_H-M   'P 1'
#
loop_
_entity.id
_entity.type
_entity.pdbx_description
1 polymer ?
#
loop_
_entity_poly.entity_id
_entity_poly.type
_entity_poly.pdbx_seq_one_letter_code
_entity_poly.pdbx_strand_id
1 'polypeptide(L)'
;DFTAMLRAPDFENLGYRSMIISYRNDANAPKDPSGLYQYGVTEWIDLDNAIKYVEQNINPDRIVLWGTSGGGGPVTSWLQNNPDSDRVDGIIFEAPVISFWESVEVNGKARYPFLPELFFPYIKLFTEIRYGVDFDTMDFRDALVKSEVPVLLFHGDDDEWVPVDMSDYIADNRRTNFTYIRMSNVGHVTSWNADPVRYIFEIEKFLKSLN
;
A
#
# COMPACT_ATOMS: atom_id res chain seq x y z
N ASP A 1 6.63 9.40 -5.93
CA ASP A 1 5.16 9.34 -5.98
C ASP A 1 4.57 10.75 -5.89
N PHE A 2 3.76 11.15 -6.89
CA PHE A 2 3.19 12.50 -6.94
C PHE A 2 2.17 12.73 -5.80
N THR A 3 1.38 11.72 -5.47
CA THR A 3 0.40 11.78 -4.37
C THR A 3 1.09 12.03 -3.02
N ALA A 4 2.21 11.35 -2.76
CA ALA A 4 2.99 11.54 -1.55
C ALA A 4 3.51 12.99 -1.44
N MET A 5 3.98 13.58 -2.54
CA MET A 5 4.42 14.98 -2.56
C MET A 5 3.28 15.97 -2.25
N LEU A 6 2.07 15.69 -2.74
CA LEU A 6 0.90 16.54 -2.48
C LEU A 6 0.44 16.48 -1.03
N ARG A 7 0.65 15.36 -0.34
CA ARG A 7 0.19 15.15 1.05
C ARG A 7 1.25 15.47 2.10
N ALA A 8 2.53 15.59 1.72
CA ALA A 8 3.60 15.94 2.65
C ALA A 8 3.30 17.19 3.51
N PRO A 9 2.77 18.31 2.95
CA PRO A 9 2.43 19.48 3.76
C PRO A 9 1.36 19.23 4.83
N ASP A 10 0.43 18.29 4.57
CA ASP A 10 -0.60 17.94 5.56
C ASP A 10 0.04 17.29 6.79
N PHE A 11 1.00 16.36 6.58
CA PHE A 11 1.75 15.74 7.68
C PHE A 11 2.68 16.73 8.40
N GLU A 12 3.29 17.66 7.68
CA GLU A 12 4.11 18.73 8.29
C GLU A 12 3.28 19.61 9.23
N ASN A 13 2.05 19.96 8.84
CA ASN A 13 1.11 20.70 9.68
C ASN A 13 0.71 19.92 10.95
N LEU A 14 0.78 18.59 10.91
CA LEU A 14 0.54 17.71 12.06
C LEU A 14 1.83 17.44 12.89
N GLY A 15 2.94 18.09 12.55
CA GLY A 15 4.22 18.00 13.28
C GLY A 15 5.13 16.86 12.82
N TYR A 16 4.81 16.19 11.71
CA TYR A 16 5.63 15.13 11.14
C TYR A 16 6.48 15.64 9.99
N ARG A 17 7.72 15.18 9.91
CA ARG A 17 8.56 15.36 8.72
C ARG A 17 8.34 14.21 7.75
N SER A 18 8.25 14.52 6.46
CA SER A 18 8.01 13.52 5.42
C SER A 18 9.31 13.15 4.71
N MET A 19 9.54 11.86 4.52
CA MET A 19 10.57 11.31 3.65
C MET A 19 9.90 10.53 2.53
N ILE A 20 10.11 10.96 1.29
CA ILE A 20 9.57 10.33 0.10
C ILE A 20 10.69 9.56 -0.57
N ILE A 21 10.48 8.27 -0.79
CA ILE A 21 11.47 7.38 -1.40
C ILE A 21 11.07 6.98 -2.81
N SER A 22 12.07 6.70 -3.65
CA SER A 22 11.90 5.99 -4.92
C SER A 22 12.34 4.55 -4.74
N TYR A 23 11.58 3.64 -5.30
CA TYR A 23 11.92 2.22 -5.25
C TYR A 23 12.83 1.83 -6.42
N ARG A 24 13.56 0.71 -6.25
CA ARG A 24 14.33 0.11 -7.35
C ARG A 24 13.47 -0.07 -8.58
N ASN A 25 14.09 0.02 -9.74
CA ASN A 25 13.42 -0.08 -11.04
C ASN A 25 12.47 1.08 -11.42
N ASP A 26 12.19 2.03 -10.52
CA ASP A 26 11.60 3.31 -10.92
C ASP A 26 12.50 4.06 -11.92
N ALA A 27 11.93 5.04 -12.64
CA ALA A 27 12.59 5.69 -13.78
C ALA A 27 14.00 6.22 -13.47
N ASN A 28 14.22 6.78 -12.28
CA ASN A 28 15.49 7.40 -11.89
C ASN A 28 16.16 6.67 -10.70
N ALA A 29 15.66 5.50 -10.33
CA ALA A 29 16.20 4.71 -9.23
C ALA A 29 17.19 3.64 -9.74
N PRO A 30 18.04 3.10 -8.85
CA PRO A 30 18.88 1.97 -9.15
C PRO A 30 18.07 0.79 -9.72
N LYS A 31 18.69 0.05 -10.64
CA LYS A 31 18.07 -1.13 -11.25
C LYS A 31 18.59 -2.40 -10.58
N ASP A 32 17.68 -3.33 -10.31
CA ASP A 32 18.06 -4.71 -10.01
C ASP A 32 18.06 -5.58 -11.29
N PRO A 33 18.55 -6.84 -11.21
CA PRO A 33 18.64 -7.70 -12.38
C PRO A 33 17.31 -8.00 -13.08
N SER A 34 16.16 -7.91 -12.39
CA SER A 34 14.84 -8.14 -12.98
C SER A 34 14.42 -7.01 -13.92
N GLY A 35 14.86 -5.78 -13.61
CA GLY A 35 14.43 -4.57 -14.30
C GLY A 35 12.92 -4.25 -14.15
N LEU A 36 12.21 -5.00 -13.30
CA LEU A 36 10.76 -4.91 -13.12
C LEU A 36 10.42 -4.32 -11.76
N TYR A 37 9.41 -3.44 -11.72
CA TYR A 37 8.74 -3.08 -10.48
C TYR A 37 7.74 -4.19 -10.11
N GLN A 38 7.94 -4.82 -8.95
CA GLN A 38 7.23 -6.05 -8.54
C GLN A 38 6.25 -5.84 -7.38
N TYR A 39 5.79 -4.61 -7.21
CA TYR A 39 4.72 -4.25 -6.24
C TYR A 39 4.97 -4.74 -4.81
N GLY A 40 6.21 -4.80 -4.38
CA GLY A 40 6.60 -5.15 -3.01
C GLY A 40 7.54 -6.35 -2.89
N VAL A 41 7.60 -7.25 -3.89
CA VAL A 41 8.43 -8.49 -3.79
C VAL A 41 9.90 -8.17 -3.51
N THR A 42 10.43 -7.13 -4.12
CA THR A 42 11.81 -6.67 -3.92
C THR A 42 11.91 -5.28 -3.30
N GLU A 43 10.89 -4.44 -3.50
CA GLU A 43 10.86 -3.02 -3.10
C GLU A 43 10.79 -2.83 -1.58
N TRP A 44 10.33 -3.82 -0.82
CA TRP A 44 10.34 -3.76 0.65
C TRP A 44 11.76 -3.56 1.22
N ILE A 45 12.80 -4.02 0.52
CA ILE A 45 14.19 -3.85 0.92
C ILE A 45 14.59 -2.36 0.87
N ASP A 46 14.09 -1.62 -0.12
CA ASP A 46 14.35 -0.19 -0.24
C ASP A 46 13.66 0.59 0.88
N LEU A 47 12.43 0.17 1.22
CA LEU A 47 11.71 0.72 2.35
C LEU A 47 12.43 0.41 3.67
N ASP A 48 12.89 -0.82 3.87
CA ASP A 48 13.65 -1.21 5.07
C ASP A 48 14.95 -0.41 5.22
N ASN A 49 15.65 -0.17 4.11
CA ASN A 49 16.85 0.67 4.09
C ASN A 49 16.51 2.13 4.42
N ALA A 50 15.38 2.65 3.95
CA ALA A 50 14.92 3.99 4.28
C ALA A 50 14.58 4.12 5.78
N ILE A 51 13.89 3.14 6.36
CA ILE A 51 13.60 3.08 7.80
C ILE A 51 14.91 3.06 8.60
N LYS A 52 15.86 2.18 8.24
CA LYS A 52 17.19 2.14 8.88
C LYS A 52 17.93 3.48 8.80
N TYR A 53 17.85 4.14 7.66
CA TYR A 53 18.48 5.46 7.49
C TYR A 53 17.85 6.49 8.45
N VAL A 54 16.52 6.50 8.57
CA VAL A 54 15.79 7.40 9.45
C VAL A 54 16.15 7.14 10.91
N GLU A 55 16.18 5.88 11.33
CA GLU A 55 16.59 5.48 12.70
C GLU A 55 18.01 5.94 13.02
N GLN A 56 18.96 5.71 12.14
CA GLN A 56 20.38 5.96 12.38
C GLN A 56 20.80 7.43 12.28
N ASN A 57 20.13 8.21 11.42
CA ASN A 57 20.57 9.56 11.09
C ASN A 57 19.63 10.66 11.59
N ILE A 58 18.37 10.34 11.85
CA ILE A 58 17.36 11.29 12.28
C ILE A 58 16.93 11.01 13.73
N ASN A 59 16.89 9.72 14.10
CA ASN A 59 16.49 9.23 15.43
C ASN A 59 15.16 9.87 15.89
N PRO A 60 14.05 9.66 15.14
CA PRO A 60 12.77 10.25 15.46
C PRO A 60 12.12 9.54 16.65
N ASP A 61 11.19 10.21 17.33
CA ASP A 61 10.37 9.60 18.37
C ASP A 61 9.40 8.56 17.81
N ARG A 62 8.98 8.71 16.53
CA ARG A 62 8.02 7.84 15.86
C ARG A 62 8.30 7.73 14.37
N ILE A 63 8.00 6.55 13.81
CA ILE A 63 8.00 6.29 12.36
C ILE A 63 6.61 5.80 11.95
N VAL A 64 5.99 6.54 11.03
CA VAL A 64 4.71 6.14 10.42
C VAL A 64 4.93 5.94 8.93
N LEU A 65 4.54 4.78 8.42
CA LEU A 65 4.58 4.51 6.98
C LEU A 65 3.28 4.99 6.33
N TRP A 66 3.41 5.50 5.11
CA TRP A 66 2.25 5.84 4.29
C TRP A 66 2.36 5.23 2.91
N GLY A 67 1.38 4.39 2.57
CA GLY A 67 1.33 3.69 1.29
C GLY A 67 0.04 3.97 0.53
N THR A 68 0.16 4.50 -0.70
CA THR A 68 -0.98 4.73 -1.60
C THR A 68 -0.89 3.83 -2.81
N SER A 69 -2.01 3.28 -3.27
CA SER A 69 -2.08 2.48 -4.50
C SER A 69 -0.97 1.42 -4.54
N GLY A 70 -0.15 1.42 -5.59
CA GLY A 70 1.01 0.53 -5.71
C GLY A 70 2.05 0.64 -4.59
N GLY A 71 2.09 1.76 -3.84
CA GLY A 71 2.93 1.91 -2.65
C GLY A 71 2.46 1.08 -1.44
N GLY A 72 1.24 0.56 -1.49
CA GLY A 72 0.73 -0.37 -0.47
C GLY A 72 1.48 -1.70 -0.46
N GLY A 73 1.84 -2.23 -1.62
CA GLY A 73 2.58 -3.50 -1.75
C GLY A 73 3.92 -3.51 -0.99
N PRO A 74 4.86 -2.57 -1.24
CA PRO A 74 6.11 -2.50 -0.50
C PRO A 74 5.95 -2.38 1.02
N VAL A 75 4.96 -1.61 1.49
CA VAL A 75 4.68 -1.46 2.93
C VAL A 75 4.17 -2.76 3.52
N THR A 76 3.22 -3.42 2.85
CA THR A 76 2.66 -4.69 3.36
C THR A 76 3.67 -5.84 3.25
N SER A 77 4.47 -5.87 2.18
CA SER A 77 5.58 -6.83 2.06
C SER A 77 6.67 -6.60 3.11
N TRP A 78 6.93 -5.33 3.49
CA TRP A 78 7.82 -5.04 4.61
C TRP A 78 7.33 -5.66 5.91
N LEU A 79 6.03 -5.57 6.22
CA LEU A 79 5.41 -6.25 7.36
C LEU A 79 5.60 -7.77 7.29
N GLN A 80 5.43 -8.37 6.11
CA GLN A 80 5.62 -9.81 5.93
C GLN A 80 7.05 -10.27 6.26
N ASN A 81 8.03 -9.44 5.93
CA ASN A 81 9.45 -9.74 6.14
C ASN A 81 9.96 -9.30 7.53
N ASN A 82 9.17 -8.52 8.26
CA ASN A 82 9.48 -8.01 9.61
C ASN A 82 8.27 -8.16 10.54
N PRO A 83 7.75 -9.39 10.76
CA PRO A 83 6.47 -9.60 11.44
C PRO A 83 6.45 -9.15 12.91
N ASP A 84 7.61 -9.21 13.59
CA ASP A 84 7.77 -8.86 15.01
C ASP A 84 8.43 -7.46 15.18
N SER A 85 8.37 -6.63 14.16
CA SER A 85 9.07 -5.35 14.17
C SER A 85 8.31 -4.29 14.97
N ASP A 86 8.98 -3.70 15.95
CA ASP A 86 8.57 -2.51 16.69
C ASP A 86 9.16 -1.20 16.11
N ARG A 87 9.76 -1.27 14.92
CA ARG A 87 10.45 -0.15 14.26
C ARG A 87 9.49 0.87 13.62
N VAL A 88 8.21 0.54 13.56
CA VAL A 88 7.17 1.36 12.94
C VAL A 88 5.98 1.44 13.88
N ASP A 89 5.60 2.67 14.24
CA ASP A 89 4.53 2.93 15.21
C ASP A 89 3.13 2.84 14.59
N GLY A 90 3.02 3.05 13.27
CA GLY A 90 1.74 2.98 12.58
C GLY A 90 1.88 3.02 11.06
N ILE A 91 0.80 2.63 10.40
CA ILE A 91 0.72 2.63 8.93
C ILE A 91 -0.58 3.31 8.49
N ILE A 92 -0.47 4.16 7.48
CA ILE A 92 -1.63 4.78 6.82
C ILE A 92 -1.67 4.28 5.38
N PHE A 93 -2.81 3.75 4.97
CA PHE A 93 -3.04 3.34 3.59
C PHE A 93 -4.14 4.15 2.92
N GLU A 94 -4.00 4.37 1.62
CA GLU A 94 -5.08 4.84 0.76
C GLU A 94 -5.14 4.00 -0.51
N ALA A 95 -6.26 3.26 -0.69
CA ALA A 95 -6.51 2.38 -1.82
C ALA A 95 -5.29 1.47 -2.16
N PRO A 96 -4.72 0.73 -1.18
CA PRO A 96 -3.47 0.01 -1.37
C PRO A 96 -3.64 -1.21 -2.27
N VAL A 97 -2.68 -1.43 -3.18
CA VAL A 97 -2.55 -2.71 -3.89
C VAL A 97 -1.93 -3.72 -2.92
N ILE A 98 -2.76 -4.57 -2.35
CA ILE A 98 -2.36 -5.62 -1.39
C ILE A 98 -2.21 -6.97 -2.09
N SER A 99 -3.02 -7.22 -3.14
CA SER A 99 -2.91 -8.35 -4.04
C SER A 99 -2.84 -7.83 -5.48
N PHE A 100 -1.69 -7.99 -6.12
CA PHE A 100 -1.49 -7.43 -7.45
C PHE A 100 -2.32 -8.15 -8.51
N TRP A 101 -2.32 -9.50 -8.49
CA TRP A 101 -3.07 -10.27 -9.48
C TRP A 101 -4.58 -9.99 -9.43
N GLU A 102 -5.15 -9.87 -8.26
CA GLU A 102 -6.57 -9.55 -8.09
C GLU A 102 -6.93 -8.19 -8.74
N SER A 103 -6.07 -7.17 -8.55
CA SER A 103 -6.24 -5.87 -9.23
C SER A 103 -6.18 -6.04 -10.75
N VAL A 104 -5.23 -6.82 -11.27
CA VAL A 104 -5.10 -7.10 -12.71
C VAL A 104 -6.33 -7.82 -13.25
N GLU A 105 -6.83 -8.82 -12.54
CA GLU A 105 -7.97 -9.63 -12.97
C GLU A 105 -9.27 -8.81 -13.01
N VAL A 106 -9.56 -8.03 -11.95
CA VAL A 106 -10.75 -7.18 -11.90
C VAL A 106 -10.70 -6.11 -12.99
N ASN A 107 -9.58 -5.41 -13.14
CA ASN A 107 -9.40 -4.43 -14.21
C ASN A 107 -9.49 -5.07 -15.60
N GLY A 108 -8.93 -6.26 -15.76
CA GLY A 108 -8.99 -7.01 -17.02
C GLY A 108 -10.42 -7.37 -17.39
N LYS A 109 -11.23 -7.86 -16.45
CA LYS A 109 -12.64 -8.16 -16.66
C LYS A 109 -13.45 -6.92 -17.02
N ALA A 110 -13.24 -5.81 -16.30
CA ALA A 110 -13.93 -4.56 -16.57
C ALA A 110 -13.59 -3.98 -17.95
N ARG A 111 -12.32 -4.01 -18.35
CA ARG A 111 -11.86 -3.42 -19.59
C ARG A 111 -12.10 -4.31 -20.83
N TYR A 112 -12.14 -5.62 -20.63
CA TYR A 112 -12.33 -6.61 -21.69
C TYR A 112 -13.48 -7.57 -21.38
N PRO A 113 -14.73 -7.08 -21.28
CA PRO A 113 -15.89 -7.88 -20.85
C PRO A 113 -16.25 -9.00 -21.84
N PHE A 114 -15.70 -8.95 -23.06
CA PHE A 114 -15.84 -10.02 -24.07
C PHE A 114 -14.85 -11.17 -23.87
N LEU A 115 -13.83 -11.01 -23.01
CA LEU A 115 -12.85 -12.04 -22.75
C LEU A 115 -13.42 -13.02 -21.71
N PRO A 116 -13.63 -14.32 -22.06
CA PRO A 116 -14.12 -15.29 -21.09
C PRO A 116 -13.19 -15.41 -19.87
N GLU A 117 -13.76 -15.48 -18.68
CA GLU A 117 -13.01 -15.59 -17.42
C GLU A 117 -12.01 -16.75 -17.39
N LEU A 118 -12.34 -17.84 -18.09
CA LEU A 118 -11.46 -19.01 -18.19
C LEU A 118 -10.07 -18.70 -18.79
N PHE A 119 -9.88 -17.54 -19.44
CA PHE A 119 -8.58 -17.17 -20.00
C PHE A 119 -7.63 -16.53 -18.97
N PHE A 120 -8.14 -15.96 -17.87
CA PHE A 120 -7.31 -15.28 -16.89
C PHE A 120 -6.21 -16.17 -16.27
N PRO A 121 -6.46 -17.44 -15.90
CA PRO A 121 -5.40 -18.34 -15.45
C PRO A 121 -4.29 -18.57 -16.48
N TYR A 122 -4.63 -18.62 -17.76
CA TYR A 122 -3.64 -18.78 -18.83
C TYR A 122 -2.85 -17.49 -19.06
N ILE A 123 -3.50 -16.33 -18.96
CA ILE A 123 -2.84 -15.02 -19.02
C ILE A 123 -1.85 -14.89 -17.86
N LYS A 124 -2.26 -15.27 -16.65
CA LYS A 124 -1.40 -15.32 -15.47
C LYS A 124 -0.15 -16.15 -15.76
N LEU A 125 -0.36 -17.44 -16.08
CA LEU A 125 0.72 -18.38 -16.33
C LEU A 125 1.66 -17.92 -17.46
N PHE A 126 1.12 -17.41 -18.57
CA PHE A 126 1.94 -16.92 -19.68
C PHE A 126 2.79 -15.71 -19.26
N THR A 127 2.21 -14.80 -18.49
CA THR A 127 2.90 -13.60 -18.01
C THR A 127 4.00 -13.98 -17.02
N GLU A 128 3.73 -14.89 -16.10
CA GLU A 128 4.71 -15.42 -15.14
C GLU A 128 5.92 -16.03 -15.86
N ILE A 129 5.67 -16.92 -16.84
CA ILE A 129 6.74 -17.54 -17.65
C ILE A 129 7.50 -16.49 -18.45
N ARG A 130 6.79 -15.53 -19.08
CA ARG A 130 7.40 -14.53 -19.96
C ARG A 130 8.31 -13.56 -19.25
N TYR A 131 7.95 -13.18 -18.01
CA TYR A 131 8.65 -12.16 -17.24
C TYR A 131 9.43 -12.71 -16.05
N GLY A 132 9.31 -14.01 -15.76
CA GLY A 132 9.98 -14.63 -14.63
C GLY A 132 9.47 -14.15 -13.28
N VAL A 133 8.19 -13.80 -13.20
CA VAL A 133 7.52 -13.36 -11.97
C VAL A 133 6.58 -14.44 -11.44
N ASP A 134 6.25 -14.37 -10.17
CA ASP A 134 5.24 -15.22 -9.54
C ASP A 134 4.23 -14.30 -8.85
N PHE A 135 3.03 -14.18 -9.42
CA PHE A 135 1.99 -13.29 -8.89
C PHE A 135 1.45 -13.73 -7.53
N ASP A 136 1.60 -15.01 -7.16
CA ASP A 136 1.17 -15.47 -5.84
C ASP A 136 2.08 -14.93 -4.74
N THR A 137 3.32 -14.57 -5.06
CA THR A 137 4.22 -13.87 -4.14
C THR A 137 3.89 -12.38 -3.96
N MET A 138 2.99 -11.84 -4.78
CA MET A 138 2.52 -10.45 -4.73
C MET A 138 1.16 -10.32 -4.03
N ASP A 139 0.80 -11.29 -3.19
CA ASP A 139 -0.36 -11.25 -2.31
C ASP A 139 0.09 -11.17 -0.85
N PHE A 140 -0.13 -10.03 -0.23
CA PHE A 140 0.33 -9.71 1.11
C PHE A 140 -0.82 -9.59 2.13
N ARG A 141 -2.04 -10.04 1.79
CA ARG A 141 -3.22 -9.93 2.67
C ARG A 141 -2.99 -10.54 4.03
N ASP A 142 -2.40 -11.72 4.06
CA ASP A 142 -2.12 -12.46 5.29
C ASP A 142 -1.19 -11.70 6.24
N ALA A 143 -0.17 -11.02 5.70
CA ALA A 143 0.75 -10.22 6.49
C ALA A 143 0.04 -9.06 7.19
N LEU A 144 -0.83 -8.37 6.44
CA LEU A 144 -1.60 -7.24 6.99
C LEU A 144 -2.64 -7.70 8.02
N VAL A 145 -3.30 -8.85 7.80
CA VAL A 145 -4.25 -9.42 8.76
C VAL A 145 -3.58 -9.82 10.07
N LYS A 146 -2.37 -10.39 10.00
CA LYS A 146 -1.64 -10.91 11.18
C LYS A 146 -0.83 -9.87 11.93
N SER A 147 -0.50 -8.73 11.30
CA SER A 147 0.30 -7.67 11.91
C SER A 147 -0.40 -7.02 13.08
N GLU A 148 0.33 -6.70 14.14
CA GLU A 148 -0.15 -5.94 15.30
C GLU A 148 0.12 -4.42 15.17
N VAL A 149 0.88 -3.98 14.16
CA VAL A 149 1.16 -2.56 13.92
C VAL A 149 -0.15 -1.82 13.66
N PRO A 150 -0.45 -0.72 14.35
CA PRO A 150 -1.66 0.08 14.11
C PRO A 150 -1.80 0.50 12.65
N VAL A 151 -3.01 0.37 12.09
CA VAL A 151 -3.29 0.72 10.70
C VAL A 151 -4.53 1.60 10.59
N LEU A 152 -4.40 2.69 9.83
CA LEU A 152 -5.51 3.48 9.29
C LEU A 152 -5.59 3.24 7.79
N LEU A 153 -6.74 2.81 7.26
CA LEU A 153 -6.92 2.53 5.86
C LEU A 153 -8.12 3.29 5.30
N PHE A 154 -7.90 4.07 4.26
CA PHE A 154 -8.94 4.71 3.45
C PHE A 154 -9.13 3.96 2.15
N HIS A 155 -10.38 3.72 1.74
CA HIS A 155 -10.70 3.18 0.42
C HIS A 155 -12.06 3.65 -0.06
N GLY A 156 -12.11 4.10 -1.30
CA GLY A 156 -13.35 4.47 -1.97
C GLY A 156 -14.05 3.23 -2.56
N ASP A 157 -15.38 3.17 -2.46
CA ASP A 157 -16.15 2.03 -3.00
C ASP A 157 -16.42 2.12 -4.50
N ASP A 158 -16.04 3.24 -5.14
CA ASP A 158 -16.12 3.46 -6.58
C ASP A 158 -14.71 3.42 -7.23
N ASP A 159 -13.78 2.69 -6.58
CA ASP A 159 -12.40 2.53 -7.07
C ASP A 159 -12.36 1.54 -8.25
N GLU A 160 -12.12 2.09 -9.45
CA GLU A 160 -12.05 1.33 -10.69
C GLU A 160 -10.68 0.63 -10.90
N TRP A 161 -9.67 0.92 -10.08
CA TRP A 161 -8.31 0.42 -10.25
C TRP A 161 -7.92 -0.66 -9.24
N VAL A 162 -8.22 -0.41 -7.97
CA VAL A 162 -7.95 -1.34 -6.88
C VAL A 162 -9.28 -1.75 -6.26
N PRO A 163 -9.66 -3.04 -6.35
CA PRO A 163 -10.94 -3.49 -5.79
C PRO A 163 -11.03 -3.19 -4.29
N VAL A 164 -12.11 -2.51 -3.88
CA VAL A 164 -12.38 -2.22 -2.47
C VAL A 164 -12.52 -3.49 -1.62
N ASP A 165 -12.91 -4.60 -2.25
CA ASP A 165 -13.06 -5.92 -1.64
C ASP A 165 -11.78 -6.41 -0.95
N MET A 166 -10.59 -5.98 -1.43
CA MET A 166 -9.32 -6.27 -0.75
C MET A 166 -9.25 -5.64 0.64
N SER A 167 -9.70 -4.39 0.77
CA SER A 167 -9.73 -3.68 2.04
C SER A 167 -10.87 -4.18 2.94
N ASP A 168 -12.01 -4.51 2.35
CA ASP A 168 -13.13 -5.15 3.06
C ASP A 168 -12.68 -6.50 3.64
N TYR A 169 -11.92 -7.32 2.87
CA TYR A 169 -11.34 -8.57 3.38
C TYR A 169 -10.45 -8.35 4.60
N ILE A 170 -9.60 -7.32 4.60
CA ILE A 170 -8.75 -7.01 5.76
C ILE A 170 -9.62 -6.60 6.95
N ALA A 171 -10.64 -5.76 6.74
CA ALA A 171 -11.55 -5.32 7.80
C ALA A 171 -12.32 -6.48 8.44
N ASP A 172 -12.70 -7.47 7.64
CA ASP A 172 -13.43 -8.66 8.12
C ASP A 172 -12.54 -9.63 8.91
N ASN A 173 -11.24 -9.69 8.60
CA ASN A 173 -10.33 -10.69 9.15
C ASN A 173 -9.36 -10.15 10.21
N ARG A 174 -9.06 -8.85 10.22
CA ARG A 174 -8.20 -8.22 11.20
C ARG A 174 -9.02 -7.69 12.39
N ARG A 175 -8.68 -8.10 13.62
CA ARG A 175 -9.49 -7.82 14.82
C ARG A 175 -8.99 -6.68 15.69
N THR A 176 -7.72 -6.30 15.57
CA THR A 176 -7.08 -5.34 16.47
C THR A 176 -6.31 -4.27 15.72
N ASN A 177 -6.17 -3.10 16.33
CA ASN A 177 -5.31 -2.02 15.85
C ASN A 177 -5.59 -1.61 14.39
N PHE A 178 -6.88 -1.63 13.98
CA PHE A 178 -7.27 -1.36 12.60
C PHE A 178 -8.45 -0.39 12.54
N THR A 179 -8.25 0.71 11.85
CA THR A 179 -9.31 1.68 11.55
C THR A 179 -9.52 1.71 10.04
N TYR A 180 -10.71 1.33 9.59
CA TYR A 180 -11.08 1.32 8.19
C TYR A 180 -12.10 2.41 7.87
N ILE A 181 -11.79 3.26 6.92
CA ILE A 181 -12.64 4.36 6.44
C ILE A 181 -13.04 4.04 4.99
N ARG A 182 -14.13 3.28 4.84
CA ARG A 182 -14.76 3.06 3.54
C ARG A 182 -15.55 4.29 3.14
N MET A 183 -15.26 4.85 1.97
CA MET A 183 -15.87 6.10 1.49
C MET A 183 -16.78 5.85 0.29
N SER A 184 -18.04 6.27 0.40
CA SER A 184 -19.03 6.04 -0.66
C SER A 184 -18.90 7.02 -1.81
N ASN A 185 -18.98 6.50 -3.05
CA ASN A 185 -18.85 7.24 -4.31
C ASN A 185 -17.50 7.95 -4.44
N VAL A 186 -16.45 7.33 -3.93
CA VAL A 186 -15.08 7.83 -4.00
C VAL A 186 -14.24 6.88 -4.85
N GLY A 187 -13.55 7.42 -5.84
CA GLY A 187 -12.68 6.67 -6.75
C GLY A 187 -11.27 6.46 -6.20
N HIS A 188 -10.39 5.98 -7.06
CA HIS A 188 -9.01 5.62 -6.71
C HIS A 188 -8.19 6.79 -6.17
N VAL A 189 -7.67 6.66 -4.94
CA VAL A 189 -6.79 7.65 -4.27
C VAL A 189 -7.37 9.08 -4.28
N THR A 190 -8.67 9.21 -4.09
CA THR A 190 -9.37 10.51 -4.08
C THR A 190 -10.11 10.78 -2.76
N SER A 191 -9.77 10.07 -1.70
CA SER A 191 -10.40 10.23 -0.38
C SER A 191 -10.26 11.65 0.15
N TRP A 192 -9.07 12.24 0.04
CA TRP A 192 -8.85 13.63 0.41
C TRP A 192 -9.67 14.61 -0.45
N ASN A 193 -9.78 14.36 -1.74
CA ASN A 193 -10.55 15.24 -2.64
C ASN A 193 -12.05 15.21 -2.32
N ALA A 194 -12.55 14.06 -1.90
CA ALA A 194 -13.96 13.87 -1.55
C ALA A 194 -14.34 14.57 -0.22
N ASP A 195 -13.51 14.45 0.80
CA ASP A 195 -13.71 15.09 2.10
C ASP A 195 -12.37 15.37 2.80
N PRO A 196 -11.69 16.47 2.47
CA PRO A 196 -10.39 16.80 3.04
C PRO A 196 -10.44 17.02 4.56
N VAL A 197 -11.56 17.52 5.09
CA VAL A 197 -11.72 17.77 6.53
C VAL A 197 -11.76 16.46 7.30
N ARG A 198 -12.59 15.53 6.86
CA ARG A 198 -12.69 14.20 7.46
C ARG A 198 -11.38 13.40 7.30
N TYR A 199 -10.77 13.48 6.13
CA TYR A 199 -9.51 12.77 5.84
C TYR A 199 -8.40 13.19 6.82
N ILE A 200 -8.17 14.49 6.98
CA ILE A 200 -7.16 15.02 7.90
C ILE A 200 -7.54 14.75 9.35
N PHE A 201 -8.81 14.88 9.72
CA PHE A 201 -9.30 14.58 11.08
C PHE A 201 -9.02 13.12 11.49
N GLU A 202 -9.29 12.15 10.61
CA GLU A 202 -9.04 10.74 10.93
C GLU A 202 -7.55 10.42 10.98
N ILE A 203 -6.71 11.06 10.14
CA ILE A 203 -5.25 10.96 10.23
C ILE A 203 -4.76 11.52 11.57
N GLU A 204 -5.16 12.74 11.94
CA GLU A 204 -4.77 13.37 13.20
C GLU A 204 -5.17 12.52 14.42
N LYS A 205 -6.38 12.01 14.41
CA LYS A 205 -6.91 11.11 15.45
C LYS A 205 -6.09 9.82 15.56
N PHE A 206 -5.76 9.22 14.42
CA PHE A 206 -4.92 8.02 14.36
C PHE A 206 -3.51 8.30 14.89
N LEU A 207 -2.85 9.36 14.42
CA LEU A 207 -1.51 9.74 14.87
C LEU A 207 -1.47 10.04 16.37
N LYS A 208 -2.51 10.64 16.95
CA LYS A 208 -2.64 10.86 18.40
C LYS A 208 -2.89 9.57 19.19
N SER A 209 -3.39 8.52 18.58
CA SER A 209 -3.62 7.22 19.24
C SER A 209 -2.37 6.34 19.30
N LEU A 210 -1.33 6.68 18.55
CA LEU A 210 -0.04 5.97 18.59
C LEU A 210 0.69 6.40 19.86
N ASN A 211 0.95 5.46 20.76
CA ASN A 211 1.60 5.71 22.07
C ASN A 211 3.11 5.55 22.00
#